data_f3abcfd5becc78ed922b09b2ef920df7
#
_entry.id   f3abcfd5becc78ed922b09b2ef920df7
#
_cell.length_a   1.000
_cell.length_b   1.000
_cell.length_c   1.000
_cell.angle_alpha   90.00
_cell.angle_beta   90.00
_cell.angle_gamma   90.00
#
_symmetry.space_group_name_H-M   'P 1'
#
loop_
_entity.id
_entity.type
_entity.pdbx_description
1 polymer ?
#
loop_
_entity_poly.entity_id
_entity_poly.type
_entity_poly.pdbx_seq_one_letter_code
_entity_poly.pdbx_strand_id
1 'polypeptide(L)'
;MKSVYDFIVRPIGERYANTKKIGDTDLVLNTKIENWKFVNRFAEVVSTPLAVATPVRTGDIVVLHQNVFRRFYNMKGKQVNSRSYFKDDLYFASVEQVYLYKRNKYWESLNDRCFVMPIKNTDTLATQKEVSNVGILKIGNSFLKELEITPGDLVTFKAGSEWEFNIDDERLYCMKSNDILLKHGYKENQAEYNPRWAKGSR
;
A
#
# COMPACT_ATOMS: atom_id res chain seq x y z
N MET A 1 20.91 16.13 6.98
CA MET A 1 21.16 14.72 7.35
C MET A 1 20.80 13.89 6.14
N LYS A 2 21.69 12.98 5.70
CA LYS A 2 21.45 12.16 4.50
C LYS A 2 21.79 10.70 4.83
N SER A 3 20.92 9.78 4.45
CA SER A 3 21.18 8.34 4.53
C SER A 3 21.96 7.88 3.30
N VAL A 4 22.73 6.81 3.43
CA VAL A 4 23.52 6.27 2.31
C VAL A 4 22.64 5.38 1.42
N TYR A 5 21.90 4.44 2.00
CA TYR A 5 21.16 3.41 1.24
C TYR A 5 19.63 3.51 1.40
N ASP A 6 19.14 4.09 2.50
CA ASP A 6 17.72 4.09 2.84
C ASP A 6 17.11 5.47 2.72
N PHE A 7 15.81 5.53 2.50
CA PHE A 7 15.04 6.74 2.72
C PHE A 7 14.96 7.04 4.21
N ILE A 8 14.95 8.33 4.58
CA ILE A 8 14.50 8.77 5.90
C ILE A 8 13.09 9.29 5.73
N VAL A 9 12.15 8.71 6.47
CA VAL A 9 10.73 9.00 6.35
C VAL A 9 10.12 9.36 7.70
N ARG A 10 9.02 10.12 7.66
CA ARG A 10 8.19 10.47 8.81
C ARG A 10 6.76 9.99 8.57
N PRO A 11 6.08 9.33 9.53
CA PRO A 11 4.69 8.93 9.35
C PRO A 11 3.79 10.16 9.19
N ILE A 12 2.76 10.03 8.35
CA ILE A 12 1.71 11.04 8.22
C ILE A 12 0.61 10.66 9.21
N GLY A 13 0.47 11.45 10.27
CA GLY A 13 -0.44 11.15 11.38
C GLY A 13 0.10 10.08 12.33
N GLU A 14 -0.80 9.42 13.04
CA GLU A 14 -0.45 8.38 14.02
C GLU A 14 0.14 7.14 13.36
N ARG A 15 1.07 6.45 14.07
CA ARG A 15 1.66 5.18 13.59
C ARG A 15 0.66 4.03 13.46
N TYR A 16 -0.46 4.12 14.20
CA TYR A 16 -1.53 3.13 14.21
C TYR A 16 -2.89 3.80 14.13
N ALA A 17 -3.69 3.38 13.17
CA ALA A 17 -5.08 3.82 13.00
C ALA A 17 -6.04 2.90 13.77
N ASN A 18 -5.79 2.71 15.08
CA ASN A 18 -6.61 1.84 15.94
C ASN A 18 -7.66 2.59 16.76
N THR A 19 -7.75 3.91 16.59
CA THR A 19 -8.79 4.76 17.18
C THR A 19 -9.58 5.45 16.07
N LYS A 20 -10.88 5.58 16.24
CA LYS A 20 -11.74 6.38 15.36
C LYS A 20 -12.47 7.42 16.19
N LYS A 21 -12.35 8.68 15.79
CA LYS A 21 -13.08 9.76 16.44
C LYS A 21 -14.53 9.77 15.97
N ILE A 22 -15.46 9.70 16.91
CA ILE A 22 -16.90 9.82 16.66
C ILE A 22 -17.41 10.96 17.57
N GLY A 23 -17.66 12.13 16.97
CA GLY A 23 -17.92 13.35 17.72
C GLY A 23 -16.72 13.71 18.59
N ASP A 24 -16.94 13.92 19.88
CA ASP A 24 -15.88 14.25 20.86
C ASP A 24 -15.26 13.02 21.54
N THR A 25 -15.65 11.80 21.15
CA THR A 25 -15.21 10.56 21.79
C THR A 25 -14.30 9.76 20.85
N ASP A 26 -13.16 9.29 21.41
CA ASP A 26 -12.26 8.37 20.70
C ASP A 26 -12.71 6.91 20.92
N LEU A 27 -13.18 6.26 19.86
CA LEU A 27 -13.52 4.85 19.88
C LEU A 27 -12.29 4.01 19.52
N VAL A 28 -11.86 3.15 20.42
CA VAL A 28 -10.78 2.18 20.15
C VAL A 28 -11.36 1.04 19.30
N LEU A 29 -10.93 0.97 18.04
CA LEU A 29 -11.39 -0.04 17.08
C LEU A 29 -10.78 -1.41 17.31
N ASN A 30 -9.57 -1.46 17.87
CA ASN A 30 -8.86 -2.70 18.14
C ASN A 30 -7.91 -2.57 19.31
N THR A 31 -8.04 -3.47 20.26
CA THR A 31 -7.15 -3.59 21.43
C THR A 31 -5.97 -4.55 21.21
N LYS A 32 -5.95 -5.28 20.08
CA LYS A 32 -4.83 -6.17 19.74
C LYS A 32 -3.61 -5.34 19.35
N ILE A 33 -2.62 -5.37 20.19
CA ILE A 33 -1.39 -4.57 20.14
C ILE A 33 -0.59 -4.77 18.83
N GLU A 34 -0.78 -5.87 18.11
CA GLU A 34 0.00 -6.25 16.93
C GLU A 34 -0.82 -6.44 15.64
N ASN A 35 -2.00 -5.87 15.54
CA ASN A 35 -2.75 -6.03 14.30
C ASN A 35 -2.13 -5.17 13.19
N TRP A 36 -1.41 -5.83 12.30
CA TRP A 36 -0.73 -5.23 11.15
C TRP A 36 -1.66 -4.45 10.21
N LYS A 37 -2.96 -4.73 10.21
CA LYS A 37 -3.96 -4.03 9.40
C LYS A 37 -4.14 -2.56 9.79
N PHE A 38 -3.83 -2.23 11.05
CA PHE A 38 -3.96 -0.86 11.58
C PHE A 38 -2.64 -0.09 11.58
N VAL A 39 -1.55 -0.70 11.09
CA VAL A 39 -0.28 0.02 10.94
C VAL A 39 -0.43 1.03 9.81
N ASN A 40 -0.11 2.29 10.12
CA ASN A 40 -0.02 3.34 9.11
C ASN A 40 1.05 2.97 8.08
N ARG A 41 0.77 3.20 6.82
CA ARG A 41 1.69 2.94 5.70
C ARG A 41 2.06 4.20 4.94
N PHE A 42 1.51 5.34 5.33
CA PHE A 42 1.76 6.62 4.68
C PHE A 42 2.85 7.40 5.40
N ALA A 43 3.79 7.92 4.64
CA ALA A 43 4.89 8.72 5.13
C ALA A 43 5.26 9.85 4.19
N GLU A 44 5.88 10.88 4.77
CA GLU A 44 6.58 11.93 4.03
C GLU A 44 8.07 11.56 3.95
N VAL A 45 8.67 11.73 2.78
CA VAL A 45 10.10 11.54 2.57
C VAL A 45 10.86 12.76 3.08
N VAL A 46 11.64 12.59 4.13
CA VAL A 46 12.49 13.64 4.72
C VAL A 46 13.85 13.70 4.02
N SER A 47 14.38 12.55 3.59
CA SER A 47 15.64 12.47 2.84
C SER A 47 15.68 11.24 1.96
N THR A 48 16.23 11.39 0.76
CA THR A 48 16.47 10.31 -0.18
C THR A 48 17.84 9.68 0.03
N PRO A 49 18.05 8.40 -0.35
CA PRO A 49 19.35 7.74 -0.29
C PRO A 49 20.35 8.39 -1.22
N LEU A 50 21.63 8.38 -0.82
CA LEU A 50 22.74 8.91 -1.63
C LEU A 50 23.22 7.93 -2.70
N ALA A 51 23.28 6.64 -2.35
CA ALA A 51 23.89 5.60 -3.17
C ALA A 51 22.91 4.96 -4.17
N VAL A 52 21.61 5.32 -4.13
CA VAL A 52 20.58 4.70 -4.96
C VAL A 52 19.89 5.76 -5.80
N ALA A 53 19.92 5.58 -7.13
CA ALA A 53 19.12 6.41 -8.03
C ALA A 53 17.64 6.08 -7.84
N THR A 54 16.82 7.10 -7.59
CA THR A 54 15.38 6.93 -7.35
C THR A 54 14.61 8.13 -7.93
N PRO A 55 13.41 7.91 -8.48
CA PRO A 55 12.55 9.00 -8.89
C PRO A 55 11.93 9.76 -7.70
N VAL A 56 11.90 9.15 -6.51
CA VAL A 56 11.33 9.75 -5.28
C VAL A 56 12.17 10.93 -4.81
N ARG A 57 11.50 11.99 -4.35
CA ARG A 57 12.13 13.22 -3.87
C ARG A 57 11.76 13.51 -2.42
N THR A 58 12.56 14.33 -1.77
CA THR A 58 12.22 14.90 -0.45
C THR A 58 10.90 15.67 -0.55
N GLY A 59 10.00 15.44 0.40
CA GLY A 59 8.64 16.00 0.43
C GLY A 59 7.58 15.16 -0.29
N ASP A 60 7.97 14.13 -1.08
CA ASP A 60 6.99 13.20 -1.65
C ASP A 60 6.29 12.40 -0.54
N ILE A 61 5.01 12.13 -0.75
CA ILE A 61 4.25 11.19 0.09
C ILE A 61 4.47 9.79 -0.47
N VAL A 62 4.76 8.83 0.39
CA VAL A 62 5.02 7.44 0.01
C VAL A 62 4.12 6.45 0.75
N VAL A 63 3.86 5.32 0.11
CA VAL A 63 3.22 4.16 0.73
C VAL A 63 4.28 3.11 0.99
N LEU A 64 4.37 2.68 2.26
CA LEU A 64 5.44 1.85 2.77
C LEU A 64 4.96 0.45 3.18
N HIS A 65 5.92 -0.46 3.27
CA HIS A 65 5.73 -1.74 3.94
C HIS A 65 5.40 -1.51 5.43
N GLN A 66 4.42 -2.23 5.95
CA GLN A 66 3.93 -2.09 7.33
C GLN A 66 5.01 -2.22 8.41
N ASN A 67 6.07 -3.00 8.17
CA ASN A 67 7.12 -3.23 9.16
C ASN A 67 7.93 -1.97 9.50
N VAL A 68 7.89 -0.93 8.66
CA VAL A 68 8.61 0.32 8.92
C VAL A 68 8.10 0.96 10.22
N PHE A 69 6.77 1.06 10.39
CA PHE A 69 6.16 1.68 11.56
C PHE A 69 5.63 0.72 12.62
N ARG A 70 5.74 -0.60 12.36
CA ARG A 70 5.24 -1.63 13.27
C ARG A 70 5.91 -1.53 14.64
N ARG A 71 5.11 -1.66 15.70
CA ARG A 71 5.57 -1.81 17.08
C ARG A 71 6.00 -3.25 17.32
N PHE A 72 7.08 -3.42 18.06
CA PHE A 72 7.59 -4.72 18.50
C PHE A 72 7.59 -4.78 20.02
N TYR A 73 7.50 -5.99 20.55
CA TYR A 73 7.56 -6.24 21.98
C TYR A 73 8.67 -7.25 22.25
N ASN A 74 9.45 -7.01 23.31
CA ASN A 74 10.46 -7.97 23.74
C ASN A 74 9.81 -9.12 24.52
N MET A 75 10.62 -10.12 24.89
CA MET A 75 10.14 -11.29 25.66
C MET A 75 9.52 -10.94 27.02
N LYS A 76 9.77 -9.74 27.55
CA LYS A 76 9.18 -9.21 28.80
C LYS A 76 7.89 -8.40 28.55
N GLY A 77 7.35 -8.41 27.34
CA GLY A 77 6.17 -7.62 26.96
C GLY A 77 6.38 -6.10 26.88
N LYS A 78 7.63 -5.63 26.98
CA LYS A 78 7.95 -4.20 26.86
C LYS A 78 8.06 -3.83 25.38
N GLN A 79 7.38 -2.73 24.99
CA GLN A 79 7.48 -2.18 23.64
C GLN A 79 8.92 -1.76 23.34
N VAL A 80 9.40 -2.13 22.16
CA VAL A 80 10.70 -1.73 21.60
C VAL A 80 10.49 -1.12 20.22
N ASN A 81 11.41 -0.26 19.80
CA ASN A 81 11.37 0.32 18.47
C ASN A 81 11.66 -0.72 17.39
N SER A 82 11.10 -0.53 16.20
CA SER A 82 11.44 -1.32 15.02
C SER A 82 12.91 -1.13 14.64
N ARG A 83 13.46 -2.03 13.83
CA ARG A 83 14.79 -1.85 13.23
C ARG A 83 14.86 -0.62 12.32
N SER A 84 13.73 -0.18 11.82
CA SER A 84 13.59 1.02 11.00
C SER A 84 13.63 2.31 11.81
N TYR A 85 13.40 2.27 13.12
CA TYR A 85 13.40 3.48 13.95
C TYR A 85 14.79 4.12 13.99
N PHE A 86 14.83 5.43 13.75
CA PHE A 86 16.05 6.20 13.84
C PHE A 86 16.04 7.10 15.09
N LYS A 87 15.27 8.17 15.07
CA LYS A 87 15.08 9.11 16.19
C LYS A 87 13.90 10.05 15.90
N ASP A 88 13.37 10.68 16.93
CA ASP A 88 12.43 11.81 16.80
C ASP A 88 11.32 11.59 15.74
N ASP A 89 10.67 10.43 15.77
CA ASP A 89 9.65 10.02 14.80
C ASP A 89 10.15 9.90 13.35
N LEU A 90 11.45 9.71 13.17
CA LEU A 90 12.10 9.41 11.89
C LEU A 90 12.43 7.92 11.79
N TYR A 91 12.26 7.38 10.59
CA TYR A 91 12.44 5.96 10.30
C TYR A 91 13.24 5.78 9.01
N PHE A 92 14.05 4.72 9.00
CA PHE A 92 14.67 4.24 7.76
C PHE A 92 13.70 3.34 7.01
N ALA A 93 13.60 3.53 5.71
CA ALA A 93 12.89 2.66 4.80
C ALA A 93 13.79 2.32 3.61
N SER A 94 14.04 1.03 3.38
CA SER A 94 14.78 0.61 2.20
C SER A 94 13.96 0.87 0.93
N VAL A 95 14.65 0.93 -0.21
CA VAL A 95 13.98 1.15 -1.51
C VAL A 95 12.91 0.10 -1.78
N GLU A 96 13.13 -1.14 -1.37
CA GLU A 96 12.18 -2.24 -1.52
C GLU A 96 10.94 -2.12 -0.62
N GLN A 97 11.04 -1.34 0.46
CA GLN A 97 9.93 -1.08 1.39
C GLN A 97 9.05 0.09 0.94
N VAL A 98 9.44 0.83 -0.10
CA VAL A 98 8.64 1.89 -0.70
C VAL A 98 7.89 1.32 -1.90
N TYR A 99 6.57 1.31 -1.86
CA TYR A 99 5.72 0.71 -2.88
C TYR A 99 5.19 1.74 -3.87
N LEU A 100 4.74 2.88 -3.36
CA LEU A 100 4.21 3.98 -4.15
C LEU A 100 4.80 5.30 -3.66
N TYR A 101 4.89 6.26 -4.57
CA TYR A 101 5.10 7.65 -4.23
C TYR A 101 4.08 8.55 -4.96
N LYS A 102 3.69 9.64 -4.31
CA LYS A 102 2.68 10.56 -4.84
C LYS A 102 3.36 11.82 -5.33
N ARG A 103 3.14 12.14 -6.60
CA ARG A 103 3.60 13.38 -7.23
C ARG A 103 2.47 14.01 -8.02
N ASN A 104 2.30 15.32 -7.86
CA ASN A 104 1.28 16.08 -8.60
C ASN A 104 -0.13 15.43 -8.53
N LYS A 105 -0.52 14.92 -7.37
CA LYS A 105 -1.78 14.20 -7.08
C LYS A 105 -1.89 12.78 -7.65
N TYR A 106 -0.94 12.30 -8.43
CA TYR A 106 -0.95 10.95 -8.98
C TYR A 106 -0.01 10.02 -8.18
N TRP A 107 -0.47 8.80 -7.99
CA TRP A 107 0.35 7.73 -7.44
C TRP A 107 1.14 7.06 -8.56
N GLU A 108 2.42 6.89 -8.32
CA GLU A 108 3.33 6.17 -9.20
C GLU A 108 3.95 5.01 -8.43
N SER A 109 4.08 3.88 -9.09
CA SER A 109 4.70 2.70 -8.48
C SER A 109 6.21 2.81 -8.49
N LEU A 110 6.83 2.35 -7.40
CA LEU A 110 8.27 2.17 -7.32
C LEU A 110 8.62 0.68 -7.47
N ASN A 111 9.71 0.40 -8.17
CA ASN A 111 10.20 -0.94 -8.44
C ASN A 111 9.21 -1.81 -9.25
N ASP A 112 9.12 -3.10 -8.89
CA ASP A 112 8.34 -4.15 -9.56
C ASP A 112 6.87 -4.25 -9.08
N ARG A 113 6.39 -3.24 -8.34
CA ARG A 113 5.04 -3.28 -7.77
C ARG A 113 3.99 -2.75 -8.74
N CYS A 114 2.79 -3.33 -8.65
CA CYS A 114 1.61 -2.83 -9.33
C CYS A 114 0.38 -2.98 -8.43
N PHE A 115 -0.67 -2.24 -8.73
CA PHE A 115 -1.89 -2.20 -7.93
C PHE A 115 -3.11 -2.44 -8.81
N VAL A 116 -3.94 -3.39 -8.37
CA VAL A 116 -5.09 -3.89 -9.11
C VAL A 116 -6.36 -3.70 -8.28
N MET A 117 -7.41 -3.15 -8.88
CA MET A 117 -8.73 -3.05 -8.28
C MET A 117 -9.48 -4.35 -8.56
N PRO A 118 -10.02 -5.06 -7.54
CA PRO A 118 -10.87 -6.22 -7.78
C PRO A 118 -12.14 -5.84 -8.56
N ILE A 119 -12.70 -6.78 -9.29
CA ILE A 119 -13.99 -6.60 -9.99
C ILE A 119 -15.12 -7.30 -9.25
N LYS A 120 -16.32 -6.72 -9.38
CA LYS A 120 -17.53 -7.25 -8.75
C LYS A 120 -17.92 -8.59 -9.38
N ASN A 121 -18.18 -9.58 -8.54
CA ASN A 121 -18.80 -10.80 -9.00
C ASN A 121 -20.30 -10.55 -9.31
N THR A 122 -20.71 -10.88 -10.52
CA THR A 122 -22.10 -10.73 -10.99
C THR A 122 -22.95 -11.97 -10.74
N ASP A 123 -22.31 -13.08 -10.39
CA ASP A 123 -23.03 -14.30 -10.00
C ASP A 123 -23.73 -14.10 -8.65
N THR A 124 -25.05 -14.11 -8.66
CA THR A 124 -25.89 -13.93 -7.46
C THR A 124 -25.83 -15.10 -6.49
N LEU A 125 -25.38 -16.27 -6.95
CA LEU A 125 -25.21 -17.48 -6.13
C LEU A 125 -23.82 -17.59 -5.50
N ALA A 126 -22.87 -16.76 -5.97
CA ALA A 126 -21.53 -16.79 -5.43
C ALA A 126 -21.46 -16.20 -4.03
N THR A 127 -20.79 -16.90 -3.13
CA THR A 127 -20.49 -16.43 -1.76
C THR A 127 -19.51 -15.25 -1.76
N GLN A 128 -18.63 -15.18 -2.76
CA GLN A 128 -17.63 -14.13 -2.90
C GLN A 128 -18.21 -12.96 -3.70
N LYS A 129 -18.04 -11.74 -3.17
CA LYS A 129 -18.52 -10.50 -3.78
C LYS A 129 -17.63 -10.01 -4.92
N GLU A 130 -16.44 -10.57 -5.05
CA GLU A 130 -15.45 -10.25 -6.08
C GLU A 130 -15.04 -11.50 -6.86
N VAL A 131 -14.61 -11.30 -8.10
CA VAL A 131 -14.06 -12.37 -8.94
C VAL A 131 -12.64 -12.66 -8.47
N SER A 132 -12.34 -13.95 -8.22
CA SER A 132 -11.02 -14.36 -7.75
C SER A 132 -9.96 -14.15 -8.84
N ASN A 133 -8.81 -13.60 -8.46
CA ASN A 133 -7.60 -13.46 -9.27
C ASN A 133 -7.76 -12.63 -10.54
N VAL A 134 -8.82 -11.85 -10.66
CA VAL A 134 -9.06 -10.96 -11.81
C VAL A 134 -9.35 -9.56 -11.30
N GLY A 135 -8.81 -8.55 -11.98
CA GLY A 135 -9.05 -7.17 -11.61
C GLY A 135 -8.58 -6.18 -12.66
N ILE A 136 -8.82 -4.90 -12.40
CA ILE A 136 -8.44 -3.80 -13.28
C ILE A 136 -7.15 -3.18 -12.77
N LEU A 137 -6.11 -3.11 -13.59
CA LEU A 137 -4.87 -2.42 -13.26
C LEU A 137 -5.16 -0.94 -13.00
N LYS A 138 -4.83 -0.44 -11.81
CA LYS A 138 -4.98 0.99 -11.45
C LYS A 138 -3.65 1.72 -11.51
N ILE A 139 -2.59 1.12 -10.96
CA ILE A 139 -1.25 1.70 -10.94
C ILE A 139 -0.29 0.63 -11.46
N GLY A 140 0.27 0.87 -12.62
CA GLY A 140 1.30 0.04 -13.23
C GLY A 140 2.70 0.57 -12.94
N ASN A 141 3.70 -0.05 -13.56
CA ASN A 141 5.09 0.40 -13.55
C ASN A 141 5.68 0.36 -14.97
N SER A 142 6.95 0.73 -15.12
CA SER A 142 7.64 0.76 -16.41
C SER A 142 7.66 -0.59 -17.11
N PHE A 143 7.89 -1.68 -16.37
CA PHE A 143 7.91 -3.03 -16.91
C PHE A 143 6.57 -3.44 -17.53
N LEU A 144 5.45 -3.21 -16.84
CA LEU A 144 4.12 -3.52 -17.40
C LEU A 144 3.81 -2.64 -18.61
N LYS A 145 4.25 -1.37 -18.58
CA LYS A 145 4.07 -0.45 -19.70
C LYS A 145 4.83 -0.90 -20.95
N GLU A 146 6.04 -1.46 -20.81
CA GLU A 146 6.81 -2.06 -21.92
C GLU A 146 6.10 -3.27 -22.53
N LEU A 147 5.30 -4.00 -21.74
CA LEU A 147 4.44 -5.10 -22.18
C LEU A 147 3.06 -4.61 -22.69
N GLU A 148 2.89 -3.31 -22.87
CA GLU A 148 1.62 -2.68 -23.27
C GLU A 148 0.46 -2.94 -22.28
N ILE A 149 0.76 -3.27 -21.00
CA ILE A 149 -0.22 -3.42 -19.94
C ILE A 149 -0.31 -2.09 -19.21
N THR A 150 -1.46 -1.41 -19.36
CA THR A 150 -1.65 -0.02 -18.91
C THR A 150 -2.80 0.10 -17.90
N PRO A 151 -2.83 1.17 -17.09
CA PRO A 151 -3.96 1.43 -16.21
C PRO A 151 -5.29 1.40 -16.96
N GLY A 152 -6.25 0.66 -16.42
CA GLY A 152 -7.55 0.39 -17.03
C GLY A 152 -7.66 -0.99 -17.68
N ASP A 153 -6.56 -1.69 -17.92
CA ASP A 153 -6.61 -3.04 -18.47
C ASP A 153 -7.13 -4.06 -17.45
N LEU A 154 -7.91 -5.01 -17.94
CA LEU A 154 -8.33 -6.17 -17.17
C LEU A 154 -7.21 -7.19 -17.19
N VAL A 155 -6.80 -7.64 -15.99
CA VAL A 155 -5.69 -8.57 -15.82
C VAL A 155 -6.06 -9.75 -14.93
N THR A 156 -5.46 -10.91 -15.21
CA THR A 156 -5.48 -12.06 -14.29
C THR A 156 -4.14 -12.16 -13.61
N PHE A 157 -4.15 -12.41 -12.32
CA PHE A 157 -2.95 -12.53 -11.50
C PHE A 157 -2.89 -13.86 -10.74
N LYS A 158 -1.71 -14.18 -10.24
CA LYS A 158 -1.46 -15.41 -9.50
C LYS A 158 -2.18 -15.40 -8.15
N ALA A 159 -2.87 -16.49 -7.84
CA ALA A 159 -3.57 -16.66 -6.57
C ALA A 159 -2.62 -16.54 -5.36
N GLY A 160 -3.02 -15.78 -4.34
CA GLY A 160 -2.25 -15.61 -3.11
C GLY A 160 -1.06 -14.64 -3.25
N SER A 161 -0.93 -13.93 -4.38
CA SER A 161 0.10 -12.88 -4.56
C SER A 161 -0.37 -11.51 -4.10
N GLU A 162 -1.67 -11.34 -3.92
CA GLU A 162 -2.33 -10.09 -3.60
C GLU A 162 -2.16 -9.69 -2.11
N TRP A 163 -1.80 -8.44 -1.90
CA TRP A 163 -1.73 -7.80 -0.59
C TRP A 163 -2.68 -6.60 -0.56
N GLU A 164 -3.61 -6.62 0.37
CA GLU A 164 -4.63 -5.58 0.47
C GLU A 164 -4.07 -4.25 0.97
N PHE A 165 -4.41 -3.19 0.24
CA PHE A 165 -4.16 -1.80 0.59
C PHE A 165 -5.43 -0.98 0.47
N ASN A 166 -5.52 0.09 1.28
CA ASN A 166 -6.50 1.15 1.09
C ASN A 166 -5.73 2.44 0.78
N ILE A 167 -5.93 2.96 -0.43
CA ILE A 167 -5.21 4.13 -0.95
C ILE A 167 -6.24 5.10 -1.52
N ASP A 168 -6.30 6.31 -0.96
CA ASP A 168 -7.26 7.36 -1.35
C ASP A 168 -8.71 6.82 -1.43
N ASP A 169 -9.14 6.09 -0.37
CA ASP A 169 -10.48 5.46 -0.24
C ASP A 169 -10.79 4.36 -1.28
N GLU A 170 -9.78 3.87 -1.97
CA GLU A 170 -9.88 2.71 -2.86
C GLU A 170 -9.17 1.48 -2.26
N ARG A 171 -9.87 0.35 -2.23
CA ARG A 171 -9.29 -0.94 -1.88
C ARG A 171 -8.57 -1.52 -3.09
N LEU A 172 -7.27 -1.66 -3.00
CA LEU A 172 -6.40 -2.15 -4.06
C LEU A 172 -5.61 -3.38 -3.59
N TYR A 173 -5.30 -4.25 -4.52
CA TYR A 173 -4.36 -5.36 -4.33
C TYR A 173 -2.99 -4.97 -4.88
N CYS A 174 -1.99 -4.93 -4.01
CA CYS A 174 -0.59 -4.78 -4.37
C CYS A 174 0.00 -6.15 -4.67
N MET A 175 0.71 -6.26 -5.77
CA MET A 175 1.46 -7.46 -6.16
C MET A 175 2.70 -7.09 -6.97
N LYS A 176 3.54 -8.06 -7.26
CA LYS A 176 4.65 -7.88 -8.20
C LYS A 176 4.15 -7.96 -9.64
N SER A 177 4.83 -7.26 -10.54
CA SER A 177 4.50 -7.33 -11.98
C SER A 177 4.56 -8.75 -12.54
N ASN A 178 5.49 -9.57 -12.04
CA ASN A 178 5.65 -10.97 -12.43
C ASN A 178 4.50 -11.88 -11.97
N ASP A 179 3.64 -11.40 -11.09
CA ASP A 179 2.44 -12.13 -10.67
C ASP A 179 1.24 -11.86 -11.59
N ILE A 180 1.35 -10.91 -12.52
CA ILE A 180 0.37 -10.71 -13.60
C ILE A 180 0.60 -11.81 -14.65
N LEU A 181 -0.42 -12.62 -14.86
CA LEU A 181 -0.35 -13.80 -15.75
C LEU A 181 -0.91 -13.53 -17.13
N LEU A 182 -2.00 -12.77 -17.23
CA LEU A 182 -2.71 -12.52 -18.47
C LEU A 182 -3.21 -11.07 -18.53
N LYS A 183 -3.14 -10.48 -19.73
CA LYS A 183 -3.90 -9.30 -20.13
C LYS A 183 -5.09 -9.75 -20.94
N HIS A 184 -6.30 -9.32 -20.59
CA HIS A 184 -7.48 -9.58 -21.38
C HIS A 184 -7.59 -8.56 -22.51
N GLY A 185 -7.83 -9.04 -23.74
CA GLY A 185 -7.99 -8.17 -24.91
C GLY A 185 -9.28 -7.35 -24.91
N TYR A 186 -10.19 -7.66 -24.00
CA TYR A 186 -11.50 -7.03 -23.91
C TYR A 186 -11.93 -6.89 -22.44
N LYS A 187 -12.39 -5.69 -22.07
CA LYS A 187 -12.72 -5.36 -20.68
C LYS A 187 -14.17 -5.70 -20.32
N GLU A 188 -15.06 -5.94 -21.30
CA GLU A 188 -16.51 -6.08 -21.10
C GLU A 188 -17.09 -5.05 -20.10
N ASN A 189 -18.31 -5.26 -19.62
CA ASN A 189 -18.96 -4.40 -18.62
C ASN A 189 -18.55 -4.77 -17.18
N GLN A 190 -17.25 -4.99 -16.94
CA GLN A 190 -16.75 -5.34 -15.61
C GLN A 190 -16.79 -4.14 -14.69
N ALA A 191 -17.56 -4.27 -13.60
CA ALA A 191 -17.67 -3.22 -12.58
C ALA A 191 -16.58 -3.41 -11.51
N GLU A 192 -15.90 -2.32 -11.18
CA GLU A 192 -14.94 -2.26 -10.07
C GLU A 192 -15.64 -2.58 -8.74
N TYR A 193 -14.99 -3.35 -7.88
CA TYR A 193 -15.47 -3.67 -6.55
C TYR A 193 -14.68 -2.89 -5.49
N ASN A 194 -15.30 -1.81 -4.99
CA ASN A 194 -14.77 -1.07 -3.85
C ASN A 194 -15.76 -1.16 -2.68
N PRO A 195 -15.47 -1.93 -1.63
CA PRO A 195 -16.38 -2.13 -0.52
C PRO A 195 -16.58 -0.84 0.29
N ARG A 196 -17.76 -0.69 0.92
CA ARG A 196 -18.09 0.52 1.68
C ARG A 196 -17.12 0.86 2.80
N TRP A 197 -16.51 -0.14 3.43
CA TRP A 197 -15.55 0.08 4.51
C TRP A 197 -14.22 0.70 4.05
N ALA A 198 -13.86 0.58 2.77
CA ALA A 198 -12.69 1.24 2.19
C ALA A 198 -12.89 2.75 2.04
N LYS A 199 -14.15 3.19 1.92
CA LYS A 199 -14.51 4.61 1.79
C LYS A 199 -14.57 5.26 3.18
N GLY A 200 -13.82 6.36 3.35
CA GLY A 200 -13.83 7.13 4.61
C GLY A 200 -13.00 6.51 5.74
N SER A 201 -11.96 5.74 5.42
CA SER A 201 -11.03 5.16 6.40
C SER A 201 -9.87 6.11 6.77
N ARG A 202 -10.08 7.41 6.63
CA ARG A 202 -9.16 8.46 7.12
C ARG A 202 -9.62 8.99 8.47
#